data_1a5ea1ad8548ab9223712e2cc62093e3
#
_entry.id   1a5ea1ad8548ab9223712e2cc62093e3
#
_cell.length_a   1.000
_cell.length_b   1.000
_cell.length_c   1.000
_cell.angle_alpha   90.00
_cell.angle_beta   90.00
_cell.angle_gamma   90.00
#
_symmetry.space_group_name_H-M   'P 1'
#
loop_
_entity.id
_entity.type
_entity.pdbx_description
1 polymer ?
#
loop_
_entity_poly.entity_id
_entity_poly.type
_entity_poly.pdbx_seq_one_letter_code
_entity_poly.pdbx_strand_id
1 'polypeptide(L)'
;YAEGECYFAGSPLLTVEGTFADCTLLETLLLSILNHDCAVASAASRMTIAAHGRPCMDMGARRAHERAAVSAARAAIIGGFQGTSDLEAAKRYGIRCIGTAAHAFTLLHDTERDAFDSQVSKLGAGTTLLVDTYDIRQGVINAVEAARAAGGELGAVRLDSGDLVAQAFKVRGQLDAMGATSTKIT
;
A
#
# COMPACT_ATOMS: atom_id res chain seq x y z
N TYR A 1 6.19 -21.17 18.43
CA TYR A 1 6.59 -20.13 17.47
C TYR A 1 6.09 -18.78 17.93
N ALA A 2 6.92 -17.77 17.82
CA ALA A 2 6.50 -16.40 17.97
C ALA A 2 5.81 -15.87 16.70
N GLU A 3 5.00 -14.83 16.84
CA GLU A 3 4.32 -14.23 15.71
C GLU A 3 5.34 -13.63 14.72
N GLY A 4 5.21 -13.99 13.43
CA GLY A 4 6.14 -13.61 12.37
C GLY A 4 7.27 -14.60 12.11
N GLU A 5 7.43 -15.64 12.93
CA GLU A 5 8.39 -16.70 12.65
C GLU A 5 7.92 -17.63 11.50
N CYS A 6 8.89 -18.10 10.71
CA CYS A 6 8.62 -19.08 9.68
C CYS A 6 8.45 -20.48 10.28
N TYR A 7 7.48 -21.23 9.78
CA TYR A 7 7.25 -22.62 10.13
C TYR A 7 7.18 -23.50 8.89
N PHE A 8 7.31 -24.81 9.08
CA PHE A 8 7.31 -25.80 8.01
C PHE A 8 6.23 -26.85 8.22
N ALA A 9 5.89 -27.58 7.18
CA ALA A 9 4.95 -28.68 7.27
C ALA A 9 5.37 -29.67 8.37
N GLY A 10 4.43 -30.07 9.21
CA GLY A 10 4.67 -30.94 10.36
C GLY A 10 5.09 -30.23 11.65
N SER A 11 5.34 -28.92 11.62
CA SER A 11 5.61 -28.13 12.83
C SER A 11 4.32 -27.82 13.59
N PRO A 12 4.22 -28.09 14.89
CA PRO A 12 3.06 -27.70 15.67
C PRO A 12 3.04 -26.19 15.91
N LEU A 13 2.02 -25.50 15.41
CA LEU A 13 1.83 -24.05 15.60
C LEU A 13 1.08 -23.72 16.86
N LEU A 14 0.08 -24.56 17.18
CA LEU A 14 -0.82 -24.40 18.30
C LEU A 14 -1.20 -25.77 18.82
N THR A 15 -1.24 -25.92 20.12
CA THR A 15 -1.78 -27.12 20.80
C THR A 15 -2.99 -26.72 21.60
N VAL A 16 -4.09 -27.46 21.45
CA VAL A 16 -5.32 -27.28 22.21
C VAL A 16 -5.56 -28.52 23.05
N GLU A 17 -5.69 -28.37 24.35
CA GLU A 17 -5.99 -29.45 25.30
C GLU A 17 -7.34 -29.21 25.97
N GLY A 18 -8.17 -30.19 25.94
CA GLY A 18 -9.54 -30.09 26.54
C GLY A 18 -10.37 -31.33 26.27
N THR A 19 -11.68 -31.25 26.50
CA THR A 19 -12.57 -32.34 26.14
C THR A 19 -12.65 -32.46 24.60
N PHE A 20 -13.04 -33.65 24.10
CA PHE A 20 -13.24 -33.86 22.66
C PHE A 20 -14.20 -32.83 22.07
N ALA A 21 -15.29 -32.51 22.78
CA ALA A 21 -16.26 -31.54 22.31
C ALA A 21 -15.64 -30.13 22.17
N ASP A 22 -14.88 -29.66 23.16
CA ASP A 22 -14.26 -28.34 23.15
C ASP A 22 -13.22 -28.22 22.01
N CYS A 23 -12.37 -29.22 21.86
CA CYS A 23 -11.36 -29.26 20.82
C CYS A 23 -11.99 -29.26 19.41
N THR A 24 -13.06 -30.06 19.22
CA THR A 24 -13.76 -30.14 17.92
C THR A 24 -14.46 -28.82 17.57
N LEU A 25 -15.07 -28.14 18.54
CA LEU A 25 -15.72 -26.86 18.31
C LEU A 25 -14.74 -25.75 17.93
N LEU A 26 -13.53 -25.78 18.47
CA LEU A 26 -12.50 -24.78 18.20
C LEU A 26 -11.73 -25.02 16.90
N GLU A 27 -11.68 -26.25 16.41
CA GLU A 27 -10.86 -26.65 15.25
C GLU A 27 -11.09 -25.74 14.04
N THR A 28 -12.31 -25.66 13.54
CA THR A 28 -12.62 -24.87 12.33
C THR A 28 -12.34 -23.39 12.52
N LEU A 29 -12.62 -22.84 13.70
CA LEU A 29 -12.35 -21.44 14.01
C LEU A 29 -10.85 -21.15 13.97
N LEU A 30 -10.05 -21.95 14.67
CA LEU A 30 -8.61 -21.77 14.75
C LEU A 30 -7.95 -21.96 13.38
N LEU A 31 -8.35 -22.97 12.63
CA LEU A 31 -7.84 -23.21 11.27
C LEU A 31 -8.18 -22.07 10.32
N SER A 32 -9.39 -21.51 10.38
CA SER A 32 -9.79 -20.41 9.49
C SER A 32 -8.96 -19.15 9.74
N ILE A 33 -8.72 -18.80 11.01
CA ILE A 33 -7.92 -17.64 11.40
C ILE A 33 -6.46 -17.82 10.98
N LEU A 34 -5.84 -18.92 11.40
CA LEU A 34 -4.43 -19.19 11.12
C LEU A 34 -4.16 -19.32 9.62
N ASN A 35 -5.01 -20.04 8.89
CA ASN A 35 -4.82 -20.22 7.45
C ASN A 35 -4.87 -18.88 6.69
N HIS A 36 -5.88 -18.04 6.98
CA HIS A 36 -6.01 -16.74 6.32
C HIS A 36 -4.82 -15.83 6.63
N ASP A 37 -4.50 -15.64 7.91
CA ASP A 37 -3.48 -14.68 8.32
C ASP A 37 -2.07 -15.14 7.93
N CYS A 38 -1.78 -16.45 8.04
CA CYS A 38 -0.52 -17.01 7.57
C CYS A 38 -0.35 -16.90 6.04
N ALA A 39 -1.42 -17.09 5.27
CA ALA A 39 -1.36 -16.94 3.81
C ALA A 39 -1.05 -15.50 3.40
N VAL A 40 -1.71 -14.51 4.03
CA VAL A 40 -1.47 -13.09 3.77
C VAL A 40 -0.05 -12.70 4.20
N ALA A 41 0.38 -13.06 5.41
CA ALA A 41 1.72 -12.77 5.90
C ALA A 41 2.81 -13.39 5.02
N SER A 42 2.62 -14.63 4.55
CA SER A 42 3.55 -15.31 3.65
C SER A 42 3.64 -14.60 2.29
N ALA A 43 2.52 -14.14 1.72
CA ALA A 43 2.51 -13.37 0.49
C ALA A 43 3.22 -12.02 0.68
N ALA A 44 2.90 -11.31 1.76
CA ALA A 44 3.51 -10.03 2.11
C ALA A 44 5.03 -10.14 2.31
N SER A 45 5.49 -11.19 2.99
CA SER A 45 6.91 -11.48 3.20
C SER A 45 7.67 -11.64 1.88
N ARG A 46 7.10 -12.37 0.91
CA ARG A 46 7.70 -12.51 -0.43
C ARG A 46 7.78 -11.19 -1.17
N MET A 47 6.73 -10.36 -1.08
CA MET A 47 6.72 -9.02 -1.68
C MET A 47 7.79 -8.13 -1.03
N THR A 48 7.91 -8.16 0.29
CA THR A 48 8.91 -7.38 1.05
C THR A 48 10.34 -7.79 0.65
N ILE A 49 10.60 -9.08 0.51
CA ILE A 49 11.90 -9.60 0.05
C ILE A 49 12.19 -9.10 -1.37
N ALA A 50 11.20 -9.22 -2.29
CA ALA A 50 11.34 -8.76 -3.67
C ALA A 50 11.50 -7.25 -3.80
N ALA A 51 11.01 -6.48 -2.83
CA ALA A 51 11.13 -5.03 -2.81
C ALA A 51 12.56 -4.52 -2.48
N HIS A 52 13.47 -5.40 -2.03
CA HIS A 52 14.85 -5.05 -1.73
C HIS A 52 15.00 -3.80 -0.85
N GLY A 53 14.28 -3.76 0.27
CA GLY A 53 14.29 -2.67 1.24
C GLY A 53 13.42 -1.46 0.87
N ARG A 54 12.74 -1.49 -0.25
CA ARG A 54 11.72 -0.47 -0.57
C ARG A 54 10.47 -0.70 0.27
N PRO A 55 9.78 0.37 0.72
CA PRO A 55 8.56 0.24 1.50
C PRO A 55 7.46 -0.49 0.70
N CYS A 56 6.82 -1.48 1.34
CA CYS A 56 5.59 -2.09 0.86
C CYS A 56 4.42 -1.58 1.70
N MET A 57 3.31 -1.26 1.06
CA MET A 57 2.11 -0.71 1.70
C MET A 57 0.88 -1.53 1.34
N ASP A 58 0.01 -1.78 2.33
CA ASP A 58 -1.24 -2.47 2.09
C ASP A 58 -2.31 -1.50 1.55
N MET A 59 -2.83 -1.81 0.37
CA MET A 59 -3.93 -1.12 -0.30
C MET A 59 -5.09 -2.09 -0.62
N GLY A 60 -5.15 -3.22 0.10
CA GLY A 60 -6.03 -4.34 -0.17
C GLY A 60 -7.45 -4.23 0.38
N ALA A 61 -7.78 -3.21 1.18
CA ALA A 61 -9.05 -3.11 1.89
C ALA A 61 -10.29 -3.30 0.98
N ARG A 62 -10.30 -2.75 -0.23
CA ARG A 62 -11.39 -2.90 -1.21
C ARG A 62 -11.37 -4.21 -2.01
N ARG A 63 -10.47 -5.13 -1.70
CA ARG A 63 -10.28 -6.42 -2.39
C ARG A 63 -10.71 -7.62 -1.54
N ALA A 64 -11.13 -7.38 -0.30
CA ALA A 64 -11.58 -8.39 0.64
C ALA A 64 -12.86 -7.94 1.35
N HIS A 65 -13.53 -8.88 2.03
CA HIS A 65 -14.63 -8.54 2.93
C HIS A 65 -14.12 -7.60 4.04
N GLU A 66 -14.91 -6.62 4.48
CA GLU A 66 -14.45 -5.56 5.38
C GLU A 66 -13.79 -6.07 6.67
N ARG A 67 -14.31 -7.16 7.24
CA ARG A 67 -13.71 -7.78 8.45
C ARG A 67 -12.39 -8.49 8.13
N ALA A 68 -12.34 -9.17 7.00
CA ALA A 68 -11.12 -9.84 6.55
C ALA A 68 -10.03 -8.83 6.14
N ALA A 69 -10.41 -7.66 5.62
CA ALA A 69 -9.46 -6.60 5.27
C ALA A 69 -8.66 -6.12 6.49
N VAL A 70 -9.30 -5.99 7.64
CA VAL A 70 -8.65 -5.58 8.91
C VAL A 70 -7.59 -6.60 9.36
N SER A 71 -7.92 -7.91 9.33
CA SER A 71 -6.95 -8.97 9.65
C SER A 71 -5.85 -9.06 8.58
N ALA A 72 -6.19 -8.92 7.29
CA ALA A 72 -5.22 -8.95 6.20
C ALA A 72 -4.20 -7.81 6.33
N ALA A 73 -4.63 -6.61 6.66
CA ALA A 73 -3.74 -5.48 6.90
C ALA A 73 -2.74 -5.78 8.02
N ARG A 74 -3.21 -6.32 9.16
CA ARG A 74 -2.34 -6.73 10.26
C ARG A 74 -1.35 -7.82 9.84
N ALA A 75 -1.82 -8.85 9.15
CA ALA A 75 -0.97 -9.94 8.67
C ALA A 75 0.09 -9.44 7.67
N ALA A 76 -0.25 -8.47 6.82
CA ALA A 76 0.71 -7.83 5.92
C ALA A 76 1.82 -7.09 6.67
N ILE A 77 1.50 -6.40 7.79
CA ILE A 77 2.51 -5.77 8.65
C ILE A 77 3.45 -6.81 9.27
N ILE A 78 2.92 -7.94 9.74
CA ILE A 78 3.74 -9.06 10.24
C ILE A 78 4.67 -9.56 9.13
N GLY A 79 4.21 -9.61 7.88
CA GLY A 79 4.99 -9.95 6.69
C GLY A 79 5.99 -8.88 6.24
N GLY A 80 6.09 -7.74 6.95
CA GLY A 80 7.08 -6.68 6.71
C GLY A 80 6.57 -5.46 5.96
N PHE A 81 5.26 -5.32 5.72
CA PHE A 81 4.66 -4.09 5.20
C PHE A 81 4.76 -2.96 6.23
N GLN A 82 4.78 -1.72 5.78
CA GLN A 82 5.07 -0.55 6.64
C GLN A 82 3.85 0.34 6.90
N GLY A 83 2.70 0.02 6.34
CA GLY A 83 1.47 0.76 6.56
C GLY A 83 0.30 0.17 5.79
N THR A 84 -0.89 0.70 6.08
CA THR A 84 -2.14 0.27 5.45
C THR A 84 -3.02 1.47 5.10
N SER A 85 -3.85 1.32 4.08
CA SER A 85 -4.94 2.23 3.76
C SER A 85 -6.23 1.93 4.54
N ASP A 86 -6.27 0.84 5.30
CA ASP A 86 -7.42 0.46 6.13
C ASP A 86 -7.41 1.24 7.45
N LEU A 87 -8.33 2.20 7.57
CA LEU A 87 -8.43 3.07 8.75
C LEU A 87 -8.80 2.32 10.03
N GLU A 88 -9.60 1.26 9.92
CA GLU A 88 -9.97 0.45 11.10
C GLU A 88 -8.78 -0.38 11.57
N ALA A 89 -8.02 -0.99 10.67
CA ALA A 89 -6.80 -1.68 11.02
C ALA A 89 -5.77 -0.73 11.65
N ALA A 90 -5.59 0.46 11.05
CA ALA A 90 -4.70 1.49 11.57
C ALA A 90 -5.08 1.89 13.01
N LYS A 91 -6.37 2.15 13.26
CA LYS A 91 -6.90 2.51 14.57
C LYS A 91 -6.75 1.37 15.58
N ARG A 92 -7.11 0.15 15.19
CA ARG A 92 -7.18 -1.01 16.07
C ARG A 92 -5.82 -1.53 16.51
N TYR A 93 -4.84 -1.49 15.61
CA TYR A 93 -3.53 -2.08 15.83
C TYR A 93 -2.38 -1.06 15.91
N GLY A 94 -2.68 0.25 15.85
CA GLY A 94 -1.67 1.28 15.86
C GLY A 94 -0.77 1.29 14.62
N ILE A 95 -1.26 0.77 13.49
CA ILE A 95 -0.52 0.70 12.23
C ILE A 95 -0.51 2.07 11.57
N ARG A 96 0.59 2.43 10.95
CA ARG A 96 0.69 3.67 10.17
C ARG A 96 -0.36 3.69 9.06
N CYS A 97 -1.26 4.67 9.11
CA CYS A 97 -2.21 4.90 8.03
C CYS A 97 -1.54 5.62 6.87
N ILE A 98 -1.81 5.17 5.67
CA ILE A 98 -1.32 5.76 4.43
C ILE A 98 -2.46 5.89 3.43
N GLY A 99 -2.31 6.81 2.50
CA GLY A 99 -3.24 7.01 1.40
C GLY A 99 -2.73 8.05 0.43
N THR A 100 -3.31 8.06 -0.76
CA THR A 100 -3.11 9.08 -1.79
C THR A 100 -4.47 9.56 -2.26
N ALA A 101 -4.53 10.68 -2.97
CA ALA A 101 -5.74 11.10 -3.64
C ALA A 101 -6.19 10.01 -4.63
N ALA A 102 -7.51 9.83 -4.77
CA ALA A 102 -8.11 8.96 -5.77
C ALA A 102 -8.34 9.72 -7.08
N HIS A 103 -8.51 9.00 -8.21
CA HIS A 103 -8.87 9.60 -9.50
C HIS A 103 -10.10 10.51 -9.42
N ALA A 104 -11.08 10.15 -8.56
CA ALA A 104 -12.27 10.97 -8.32
C ALA A 104 -11.93 12.39 -7.83
N PHE A 105 -10.84 12.57 -7.09
CA PHE A 105 -10.38 13.89 -6.66
C PHE A 105 -9.95 14.74 -7.87
N THR A 106 -9.17 14.15 -8.79
CA THR A 106 -8.77 14.82 -10.04
C THR A 106 -9.99 15.18 -10.89
N LEU A 107 -10.95 14.24 -11.01
CA LEU A 107 -12.16 14.42 -11.80
C LEU A 107 -13.14 15.49 -11.25
N LEU A 108 -13.00 15.92 -10.00
CA LEU A 108 -13.80 17.00 -9.41
C LEU A 108 -13.30 18.40 -9.81
N HIS A 109 -12.10 18.50 -10.41
CA HIS A 109 -11.50 19.76 -10.81
C HIS A 109 -11.65 19.94 -12.34
N ASP A 110 -11.61 21.19 -12.79
CA ASP A 110 -11.72 21.49 -14.22
C ASP A 110 -10.52 20.97 -15.01
N THR A 111 -9.34 20.99 -14.40
CA THR A 111 -8.12 20.43 -14.97
C THR A 111 -7.35 19.57 -13.95
N GLU A 112 -6.54 18.65 -14.46
CA GLU A 112 -5.63 17.85 -13.60
C GLU A 112 -4.64 18.75 -12.85
N ARG A 113 -4.21 19.85 -13.48
CA ARG A 113 -3.31 20.82 -12.85
C ARG A 113 -3.98 21.50 -11.65
N ASP A 114 -5.23 21.90 -11.74
CA ASP A 114 -5.97 22.52 -10.62
C ASP A 114 -6.09 21.53 -9.45
N ALA A 115 -6.31 20.26 -9.73
CA ALA A 115 -6.32 19.21 -8.69
C ALA A 115 -4.95 19.11 -7.99
N PHE A 116 -3.87 19.12 -8.74
CA PHE A 116 -2.53 19.05 -8.17
C PHE A 116 -2.17 20.29 -7.38
N ASP A 117 -2.46 21.48 -7.89
CA ASP A 117 -2.25 22.74 -7.19
C ASP A 117 -3.06 22.77 -5.87
N SER A 118 -4.31 22.32 -5.89
CA SER A 118 -5.15 22.17 -4.70
C SER A 118 -4.54 21.22 -3.68
N GLN A 119 -4.08 20.04 -4.11
CA GLN A 119 -3.46 19.06 -3.21
C GLN A 119 -2.14 19.58 -2.63
N VAL A 120 -1.28 20.15 -3.46
CA VAL A 120 0.02 20.70 -3.05
C VAL A 120 -0.17 21.87 -2.06
N SER A 121 -1.18 22.73 -2.27
CA SER A 121 -1.47 23.84 -1.36
C SER A 121 -1.84 23.39 0.06
N LYS A 122 -2.41 22.18 0.20
CA LYS A 122 -2.86 21.62 1.49
C LYS A 122 -1.83 20.72 2.15
N LEU A 123 -1.12 19.91 1.35
CA LEU A 123 -0.23 18.86 1.85
C LEU A 123 1.25 19.18 1.66
N GLY A 124 1.56 20.27 0.97
CA GLY A 124 2.92 20.67 0.61
C GLY A 124 3.44 19.97 -0.65
N ALA A 125 4.50 20.52 -1.23
CA ALA A 125 5.13 20.00 -2.45
C ALA A 125 5.63 18.55 -2.31
N GLY A 126 6.04 18.14 -1.12
CA GLY A 126 6.52 16.79 -0.82
C GLY A 126 5.44 15.68 -0.85
N THR A 127 4.21 15.99 -1.24
CA THR A 127 3.11 15.02 -1.35
C THR A 127 3.30 14.03 -2.51
N THR A 128 2.45 13.00 -2.55
CA THR A 128 2.37 12.05 -3.68
C THR A 128 1.18 12.40 -4.56
N LEU A 129 1.43 12.64 -5.85
CA LEU A 129 0.40 12.96 -6.84
C LEU A 129 0.10 11.75 -7.75
N LEU A 130 -1.20 11.49 -7.99
CA LEU A 130 -1.68 10.42 -8.85
C LEU A 130 -1.74 10.92 -10.30
N VAL A 131 -0.84 10.41 -11.16
CA VAL A 131 -0.57 11.02 -12.47
C VAL A 131 -1.15 10.26 -13.67
N ASP A 132 -1.95 9.24 -13.42
CA ASP A 132 -2.50 8.37 -14.47
C ASP A 132 -4.02 8.51 -14.66
N THR A 133 -4.60 9.66 -14.28
CA THR A 133 -6.04 9.92 -14.48
C THR A 133 -6.35 10.09 -15.97
N TYR A 134 -5.49 10.75 -16.73
CA TYR A 134 -5.65 11.00 -18.16
C TYR A 134 -4.44 10.48 -18.95
N ASP A 135 -3.43 11.31 -19.16
CA ASP A 135 -2.18 10.97 -19.83
C ASP A 135 -1.03 11.02 -18.84
N ILE A 136 -0.35 9.89 -18.62
CA ILE A 136 0.72 9.76 -17.63
C ILE A 136 1.85 10.76 -17.88
N ARG A 137 2.24 10.95 -19.15
CA ARG A 137 3.33 11.85 -19.47
C ARG A 137 2.99 13.29 -19.12
N GLN A 138 1.79 13.74 -19.47
CA GLN A 138 1.32 15.08 -19.14
C GLN A 138 1.09 15.22 -17.63
N GLY A 139 0.55 14.20 -16.99
CA GLY A 139 0.35 14.17 -15.53
C GLY A 139 1.65 14.34 -14.75
N VAL A 140 2.74 13.70 -15.18
CA VAL A 140 4.07 13.89 -14.58
C VAL A 140 4.55 15.33 -14.74
N ILE A 141 4.34 15.94 -15.92
CA ILE A 141 4.70 17.36 -16.16
C ILE A 141 3.91 18.26 -15.20
N ASN A 142 2.57 18.12 -15.20
CA ASN A 142 1.68 18.89 -14.35
C ASN A 142 2.06 18.78 -12.85
N ALA A 143 2.41 17.56 -12.41
CA ALA A 143 2.78 17.28 -11.03
C ALA A 143 4.08 17.97 -10.60
N VAL A 144 5.12 17.86 -11.43
CA VAL A 144 6.41 18.51 -11.15
C VAL A 144 6.28 20.03 -11.17
N GLU A 145 5.53 20.58 -12.11
CA GLU A 145 5.27 22.02 -12.20
C GLU A 145 4.45 22.54 -11.02
N ALA A 146 3.43 21.80 -10.56
CA ALA A 146 2.66 22.17 -9.38
C ALA A 146 3.54 22.28 -8.12
N ALA A 147 4.41 21.28 -7.90
CA ALA A 147 5.35 21.31 -6.78
C ALA A 147 6.34 22.48 -6.87
N ARG A 148 6.89 22.75 -8.05
CA ARG A 148 7.80 23.88 -8.27
C ARG A 148 7.13 25.23 -8.10
N ALA A 149 5.89 25.39 -8.56
CA ALA A 149 5.12 26.62 -8.37
C ALA A 149 4.86 26.91 -6.89
N ALA A 150 4.77 25.86 -6.05
CA ALA A 150 4.68 25.99 -4.60
C ALA A 150 6.06 26.15 -3.91
N GLY A 151 7.14 26.32 -4.66
CA GLY A 151 8.48 26.57 -4.12
C GLY A 151 9.19 25.33 -3.57
N GLY A 152 8.76 24.12 -3.93
CA GLY A 152 9.35 22.86 -3.44
C GLY A 152 9.62 21.83 -4.53
N GLU A 153 10.05 20.65 -4.10
CA GLU A 153 10.24 19.47 -4.95
C GLU A 153 9.11 18.46 -4.74
N LEU A 154 8.69 17.82 -5.81
CA LEU A 154 7.66 16.78 -5.74
C LEU A 154 8.16 15.56 -4.97
N GLY A 155 7.41 15.12 -3.96
CA GLY A 155 7.79 13.97 -3.16
C GLY A 155 7.70 12.65 -3.94
N ALA A 156 6.58 12.38 -4.59
CA ALA A 156 6.40 11.19 -5.39
C ALA A 156 5.29 11.35 -6.45
N VAL A 157 5.34 10.51 -7.47
CA VAL A 157 4.23 10.23 -8.39
C VAL A 157 3.70 8.82 -8.14
N ARG A 158 2.37 8.64 -8.23
CA ARG A 158 1.72 7.32 -8.16
C ARG A 158 1.26 6.90 -9.55
N LEU A 159 1.56 5.64 -9.89
CA LEU A 159 1.08 4.94 -11.07
C LEU A 159 0.14 3.81 -10.63
N ASP A 160 -1.08 3.77 -11.15
CA ASP A 160 -2.13 2.82 -10.73
C ASP A 160 -2.66 1.98 -11.89
N SER A 161 -2.17 2.19 -13.11
CA SER A 161 -2.69 1.56 -14.32
C SER A 161 -1.63 1.18 -15.35
N GLY A 162 -2.01 0.26 -16.25
CA GLY A 162 -1.18 -0.23 -17.34
C GLY A 162 -0.09 -1.21 -16.91
N ASP A 163 0.93 -1.40 -17.72
CA ASP A 163 2.15 -2.14 -17.36
C ASP A 163 3.00 -1.28 -16.43
N LEU A 164 2.82 -1.48 -15.12
CA LEU A 164 3.47 -0.67 -14.08
C LEU A 164 4.99 -0.71 -14.16
N VAL A 165 5.59 -1.84 -14.56
CA VAL A 165 7.04 -1.95 -14.70
C VAL A 165 7.54 -1.07 -15.84
N ALA A 166 6.94 -1.21 -17.03
CA ALA A 166 7.29 -0.40 -18.19
C ALA A 166 7.04 1.10 -17.95
N GLN A 167 5.92 1.44 -17.28
CA GLN A 167 5.60 2.83 -16.95
C GLN A 167 6.57 3.42 -15.93
N ALA A 168 6.97 2.67 -14.92
CA ALA A 168 7.94 3.13 -13.92
C ALA A 168 9.29 3.52 -14.57
N PHE A 169 9.79 2.73 -15.52
CA PHE A 169 11.01 3.08 -16.25
C PHE A 169 10.84 4.34 -17.10
N LYS A 170 9.74 4.47 -17.84
CA LYS A 170 9.45 5.66 -18.65
C LYS A 170 9.34 6.91 -17.80
N VAL A 171 8.58 6.83 -16.71
CA VAL A 171 8.38 7.95 -15.78
C VAL A 171 9.67 8.31 -15.06
N ARG A 172 10.51 7.34 -14.69
CA ARG A 172 11.83 7.64 -14.12
C ARG A 172 12.70 8.44 -15.08
N GLY A 173 12.79 8.01 -16.34
CA GLY A 173 13.53 8.75 -17.36
C GLY A 173 12.98 10.16 -17.60
N GLN A 174 11.66 10.33 -17.57
CA GLN A 174 11.03 11.64 -17.72
C GLN A 174 11.33 12.56 -16.52
N LEU A 175 11.19 12.07 -15.29
CA LEU A 175 11.53 12.83 -14.08
C LEU A 175 13.00 13.26 -14.05
N ASP A 176 13.90 12.37 -14.47
CA ASP A 176 15.34 12.67 -14.56
C ASP A 176 15.63 13.75 -15.61
N ALA A 177 15.00 13.66 -16.79
CA ALA A 177 15.10 14.68 -17.83
C ALA A 177 14.56 16.06 -17.40
N MET A 178 13.59 16.07 -16.49
CA MET A 178 13.03 17.28 -15.89
C MET A 178 13.85 17.79 -14.70
N GLY A 179 14.92 17.10 -14.29
CA GLY A 179 15.72 17.43 -13.10
C GLY A 179 15.03 17.10 -11.77
N ALA A 180 13.94 16.30 -11.79
CA ALA A 180 13.21 15.86 -10.60
C ALA A 180 13.75 14.50 -10.09
N THR A 181 15.05 14.41 -9.90
CA THR A 181 15.78 13.15 -9.61
C THR A 181 15.48 12.61 -8.22
N SER A 182 15.08 13.46 -7.27
CA SER A 182 14.67 13.10 -5.90
C SER A 182 13.25 12.54 -5.82
N THR A 183 12.39 12.83 -6.82
CA THR A 183 10.99 12.41 -6.85
C THR A 183 10.88 10.89 -6.95
N LYS A 184 10.13 10.28 -6.04
CA LYS A 184 9.90 8.83 -5.98
C LYS A 184 8.76 8.42 -6.92
N ILE A 185 8.70 7.12 -7.23
CA ILE A 185 7.59 6.48 -7.96
C ILE A 185 6.97 5.44 -7.02
N THR A 186 5.65 5.47 -6.90
CA THR A 186 4.86 4.57 -6.05
C THR A 186 3.84 3.83 -6.88
#